data_aa6e424ff71b6651a681c914205b8bf5
#
_entry.id   aa6e424ff71b6651a681c914205b8bf5
#
_cell.length_a   1.000
_cell.length_b   1.000
_cell.length_c   1.000
_cell.angle_alpha   90.00
_cell.angle_beta   90.00
_cell.angle_gamma   90.00
#
_symmetry.space_group_name_H-M   'P 1'
#
loop_
_entity.id
_entity.type
_entity.pdbx_description
1 polymer ?
#
loop_
_entity_poly.entity_id
_entity_poly.type
_entity_poly.pdbx_seq_one_letter_code
_entity_poly.pdbx_strand_id
1 'polypeptide(L)'
;MKEHRQITEILDQVEEHLPVGSKIIVACSGGADSIALADALLLLQEKRKYQLVVCHVEHGLRGSEALADADFVVEFCRMRQVACEVLRVDAKKFAAESKLSVEDAARKLRYTVLFEILSKHKSEYIVTAHHRDDQAETLLLHLLRGSGAEGLGGMRCHNNSIVRPFLQVSRRMLEAYCAMRSLDYRTDSSNMDLYYTRNKVRHILLPLLEREFNPNIKQALAQTATLIAEDADCLNALAEEKFLQYVLQDDHSCSCDTAWLLSLPAALCSRTVSYTHLR
;
A
#
# COMPACT_ATOMS: atom_id res chain seq x y z
N MET A 1 -5.76 -24.54 18.97
CA MET A 1 -6.42 -24.72 17.64
C MET A 1 -6.78 -23.37 16.98
N LYS A 2 -7.48 -22.43 17.68
CA LYS A 2 -7.90 -21.14 17.10
C LYS A 2 -6.70 -20.23 16.76
N GLU A 3 -5.73 -20.14 17.66
CA GLU A 3 -4.49 -19.34 17.47
C GLU A 3 -3.66 -19.85 16.29
N HIS A 4 -3.45 -21.16 16.22
CA HIS A 4 -2.71 -21.74 15.10
C HIS A 4 -3.37 -21.45 13.75
N ARG A 5 -4.71 -21.49 13.69
CA ARG A 5 -5.48 -21.17 12.49
C ARG A 5 -5.28 -19.68 12.06
N GLN A 6 -5.26 -18.75 13.02
CA GLN A 6 -5.05 -17.34 12.72
C GLN A 6 -3.63 -17.04 12.20
N ILE A 7 -2.62 -17.70 12.79
CA ILE A 7 -1.25 -17.60 12.26
C ILE A 7 -1.18 -18.13 10.83
N THR A 8 -1.75 -19.32 10.58
CA THR A 8 -1.79 -19.90 9.23
C THR A 8 -2.47 -18.98 8.23
N GLU A 9 -3.60 -18.36 8.57
CA GLU A 9 -4.33 -17.43 7.72
C GLU A 9 -3.46 -16.22 7.32
N ILE A 10 -2.67 -15.67 8.24
CA ILE A 10 -1.74 -14.57 7.94
C ILE A 10 -0.61 -15.03 7.00
N LEU A 11 -0.06 -16.22 7.22
CA LEU A 11 0.99 -16.78 6.37
C LEU A 11 0.47 -17.08 4.96
N ASP A 12 -0.74 -17.65 4.85
CA ASP A 12 -1.39 -17.96 3.57
C ASP A 12 -1.57 -16.70 2.72
N GLN A 13 -1.96 -15.57 3.34
CA GLN A 13 -2.06 -14.28 2.64
C GLN A 13 -0.72 -13.82 2.06
N VAL A 14 0.39 -14.07 2.74
CA VAL A 14 1.72 -13.75 2.20
C VAL A 14 2.12 -14.71 1.08
N GLU A 15 1.87 -16.01 1.27
CA GLU A 15 2.22 -17.05 0.29
C GLU A 15 1.47 -16.89 -1.04
N GLU A 16 0.20 -16.48 -0.98
CA GLU A 16 -0.67 -16.29 -2.16
C GLU A 16 -0.13 -15.20 -3.11
N HIS A 17 0.51 -14.19 -2.54
CA HIS A 17 0.89 -12.98 -3.30
C HIS A 17 2.37 -12.91 -3.69
N LEU A 18 3.19 -13.84 -3.23
CA LEU A 18 4.65 -13.80 -3.48
C LEU A 18 5.15 -15.14 -4.04
N PRO A 19 5.74 -15.14 -5.26
CA PRO A 19 6.32 -16.35 -5.85
C PRO A 19 7.48 -16.94 -5.02
N VAL A 20 7.70 -18.23 -5.16
CA VAL A 20 8.84 -18.92 -4.54
C VAL A 20 10.15 -18.36 -5.07
N GLY A 21 11.14 -18.16 -4.20
CA GLY A 21 12.47 -17.67 -4.55
C GLY A 21 12.57 -16.16 -4.69
N SER A 22 11.49 -15.40 -4.43
CA SER A 22 11.46 -13.94 -4.59
C SER A 22 12.51 -13.23 -3.73
N LYS A 23 13.07 -12.16 -4.31
CA LYS A 23 13.91 -11.17 -3.62
C LYS A 23 13.07 -9.99 -3.20
N ILE A 24 13.00 -9.71 -1.91
CA ILE A 24 11.97 -8.85 -1.31
C ILE A 24 12.60 -7.77 -0.45
N ILE A 25 12.19 -6.52 -0.67
CA ILE A 25 12.38 -5.41 0.26
C ILE A 25 11.15 -5.30 1.16
N VAL A 26 11.32 -5.48 2.46
CA VAL A 26 10.25 -5.37 3.45
C VAL A 26 10.22 -3.97 4.03
N ALA A 27 9.22 -3.17 3.70
CA ALA A 27 9.07 -1.84 4.27
C ALA A 27 8.59 -1.95 5.72
N CYS A 28 9.46 -1.63 6.68
CA CYS A 28 9.20 -1.78 8.11
C CYS A 28 9.29 -0.44 8.84
N SER A 29 8.17 0.03 9.38
CA SER A 29 8.11 1.24 10.20
C SER A 29 8.38 1.00 11.69
N GLY A 30 8.40 -0.27 12.14
CA GLY A 30 8.44 -0.65 13.55
C GLY A 30 7.07 -0.79 14.22
N GLY A 31 5.98 -0.37 13.56
CA GLY A 31 4.61 -0.55 14.05
C GLY A 31 4.10 -1.98 13.89
N ALA A 32 3.01 -2.33 14.62
CA ALA A 32 2.44 -3.68 14.68
C ALA A 32 2.28 -4.34 13.30
N ASP A 33 1.69 -3.62 12.34
CA ASP A 33 1.37 -4.18 11.03
C ASP A 33 2.65 -4.54 10.27
N SER A 34 3.67 -3.67 10.31
CA SER A 34 4.94 -3.88 9.61
C SER A 34 5.83 -4.95 10.28
N ILE A 35 5.76 -5.06 11.60
CA ILE A 35 6.43 -6.13 12.36
C ILE A 35 5.76 -7.47 12.10
N ALA A 36 4.42 -7.52 12.07
CA ALA A 36 3.68 -8.75 11.71
C ALA A 36 4.06 -9.23 10.29
N LEU A 37 4.17 -8.30 9.34
CA LEU A 37 4.59 -8.62 7.97
C LEU A 37 6.02 -9.16 7.92
N ALA A 38 6.94 -8.49 8.59
CA ALA A 38 8.35 -8.92 8.63
C ALA A 38 8.50 -10.30 9.28
N ASP A 39 7.82 -10.56 10.41
CA ASP A 39 7.84 -11.88 11.07
C ASP A 39 7.21 -12.97 10.19
N ALA A 40 6.08 -12.71 9.53
CA ALA A 40 5.43 -13.67 8.63
C ALA A 40 6.35 -14.04 7.44
N LEU A 41 7.01 -13.06 6.83
CA LEU A 41 7.97 -13.29 5.74
C LEU A 41 9.19 -14.10 6.22
N LEU A 42 9.70 -13.82 7.42
CA LEU A 42 10.81 -14.57 8.02
C LEU A 42 10.43 -16.02 8.32
N LEU A 43 9.22 -16.29 8.83
CA LEU A 43 8.72 -17.65 9.04
C LEU A 43 8.63 -18.45 7.73
N LEU A 44 8.29 -17.78 6.64
CA LEU A 44 8.17 -18.39 5.32
C LEU A 44 9.50 -18.49 4.57
N GLN A 45 10.55 -17.82 5.06
CA GLN A 45 11.80 -17.61 4.33
C GLN A 45 12.43 -18.92 3.85
N GLU A 46 12.59 -19.90 4.69
CA GLU A 46 13.19 -21.19 4.31
C GLU A 46 12.28 -21.99 3.36
N LYS A 47 10.99 -22.12 3.74
CA LYS A 47 10.00 -22.87 2.96
C LYS A 47 9.85 -22.30 1.53
N ARG A 48 9.82 -20.98 1.42
CA ARG A 48 9.56 -20.25 0.17
C ARG A 48 10.84 -19.77 -0.51
N LYS A 49 12.01 -19.99 0.09
CA LYS A 49 13.34 -19.55 -0.40
C LYS A 49 13.41 -18.04 -0.65
N TYR A 50 12.74 -17.24 0.20
CA TYR A 50 12.78 -15.79 0.09
C TYR A 50 14.14 -15.21 0.45
N GLN A 51 14.59 -14.20 -0.29
CA GLN A 51 15.73 -13.37 0.06
C GLN A 51 15.20 -12.02 0.56
N LEU A 52 15.37 -11.76 1.85
CA LEU A 52 14.75 -10.63 2.52
C LEU A 52 15.78 -9.55 2.87
N VAL A 53 15.42 -8.30 2.62
CA VAL A 53 16.08 -7.11 3.16
C VAL A 53 14.99 -6.24 3.79
N VAL A 54 15.09 -5.97 5.08
CA VAL A 54 14.19 -5.05 5.79
C VAL A 54 14.67 -3.62 5.57
N CYS A 55 13.77 -2.72 5.21
CA CYS A 55 14.07 -1.32 4.99
C CYS A 55 13.21 -0.43 5.90
N HIS A 56 13.87 0.36 6.73
CA HIS A 56 13.26 1.41 7.55
C HIS A 56 13.59 2.79 6.97
N VAL A 57 12.56 3.65 6.80
CA VAL A 57 12.74 5.02 6.31
C VAL A 57 12.36 5.99 7.42
N GLU A 58 13.34 6.71 7.95
CA GLU A 58 13.19 7.76 8.95
C GLU A 58 12.92 9.11 8.23
N HIS A 59 11.81 9.78 8.57
CA HIS A 59 11.30 10.94 7.83
C HIS A 59 11.77 12.31 8.34
N GLY A 60 12.59 12.36 9.41
CA GLY A 60 13.06 13.62 10.04
C GLY A 60 11.98 14.40 10.77
N LEU A 61 10.86 13.78 11.16
CA LEU A 61 9.70 14.49 11.71
C LEU A 61 9.64 14.52 13.24
N ARG A 62 10.16 13.49 13.93
CA ARG A 62 9.91 13.24 15.36
C ARG A 62 11.19 13.21 16.23
N GLY A 63 12.32 13.70 15.71
CA GLY A 63 13.58 13.82 16.48
C GLY A 63 14.00 12.50 17.14
N SER A 64 14.13 12.47 18.47
CA SER A 64 14.60 11.31 19.22
C SER A 64 13.68 10.09 19.17
N GLU A 65 12.35 10.27 19.03
CA GLU A 65 11.43 9.15 18.88
C GLU A 65 11.67 8.38 17.57
N ALA A 66 11.92 9.09 16.47
CA ALA A 66 12.22 8.48 15.18
C ALA A 66 13.53 7.68 15.19
N LEU A 67 14.52 8.14 15.94
CA LEU A 67 15.77 7.38 16.15
C LEU A 67 15.51 6.11 16.97
N ALA A 68 14.72 6.18 18.02
CA ALA A 68 14.35 5.01 18.81
C ALA A 68 13.53 3.97 18.00
N ASP A 69 12.71 4.43 17.05
CA ASP A 69 11.99 3.53 16.12
C ASP A 69 12.97 2.85 15.14
N ALA A 70 13.96 3.58 14.62
CA ALA A 70 15.01 3.03 13.78
C ALA A 70 15.86 1.98 14.54
N ASP A 71 16.30 2.31 15.75
CA ASP A 71 17.06 1.40 16.60
C ASP A 71 16.28 0.12 16.93
N PHE A 72 14.98 0.25 17.18
CA PHE A 72 14.09 -0.89 17.39
C PHE A 72 14.03 -1.82 16.17
N VAL A 73 13.90 -1.27 14.97
CA VAL A 73 13.88 -2.10 13.73
C VAL A 73 15.23 -2.76 13.49
N VAL A 74 16.34 -2.06 13.72
CA VAL A 74 17.69 -2.63 13.60
C VAL A 74 17.87 -3.80 14.58
N GLU A 75 17.45 -3.63 15.83
CA GLU A 75 17.56 -4.69 16.83
C GLU A 75 16.65 -5.89 16.52
N PHE A 76 15.42 -5.63 16.03
CA PHE A 76 14.53 -6.68 15.54
C PHE A 76 15.18 -7.52 14.43
N CYS A 77 15.84 -6.85 13.48
CA CYS A 77 16.52 -7.52 12.37
C CYS A 77 17.79 -8.27 12.84
N ARG A 78 18.56 -7.67 13.74
CA ARG A 78 19.76 -8.27 14.32
C ARG A 78 19.45 -9.59 15.02
N MET A 79 18.41 -9.61 15.87
CA MET A 79 17.98 -10.81 16.58
C MET A 79 17.51 -11.93 15.64
N ARG A 80 17.04 -11.59 14.44
CA ARG A 80 16.53 -12.53 13.44
C ARG A 80 17.52 -12.81 12.29
N GLN A 81 18.72 -12.25 12.36
CA GLN A 81 19.79 -12.42 11.40
C GLN A 81 19.37 -12.07 9.96
N VAL A 82 18.53 -11.04 9.80
CA VAL A 82 18.09 -10.52 8.49
C VAL A 82 18.76 -9.18 8.19
N ALA A 83 19.09 -8.95 6.92
CA ALA A 83 19.69 -7.69 6.46
C ALA A 83 18.73 -6.52 6.69
N CYS A 84 19.27 -5.40 7.18
CA CYS A 84 18.51 -4.18 7.49
C CYS A 84 19.17 -2.97 6.84
N GLU A 85 18.38 -2.16 6.14
CA GLU A 85 18.74 -0.85 5.62
C GLU A 85 17.93 0.22 6.34
N VAL A 86 18.62 1.20 6.91
CA VAL A 86 17.98 2.37 7.55
C VAL A 86 18.39 3.61 6.77
N LEU A 87 17.40 4.32 6.23
CA LEU A 87 17.64 5.54 5.48
C LEU A 87 16.88 6.71 6.09
N ARG A 88 17.54 7.85 6.12
CA ARG A 88 16.97 9.09 6.65
C ARG A 88 16.66 10.04 5.52
N VAL A 89 15.45 10.62 5.54
CA VAL A 89 14.98 11.64 4.60
C VAL A 89 14.47 12.86 5.35
N ASP A 90 14.53 14.02 4.72
CA ASP A 90 13.98 15.26 5.27
C ASP A 90 12.65 15.60 4.58
N ALA A 91 11.57 15.08 5.17
CA ALA A 91 10.23 15.28 4.62
C ALA A 91 9.77 16.75 4.70
N LYS A 92 10.21 17.53 5.70
CA LYS A 92 9.85 18.94 5.84
C LYS A 92 10.47 19.78 4.73
N LYS A 93 11.77 19.58 4.47
CA LYS A 93 12.48 20.28 3.41
C LYS A 93 11.87 19.95 2.06
N PHE A 94 11.66 18.68 1.77
CA PHE A 94 11.07 18.23 0.50
C PHE A 94 9.63 18.76 0.31
N ALA A 95 8.81 18.81 1.37
CA ALA A 95 7.47 19.39 1.32
C ALA A 95 7.50 20.86 0.90
N ALA A 96 8.41 21.66 1.49
CA ALA A 96 8.57 23.08 1.17
C ALA A 96 9.00 23.29 -0.28
N GLU A 97 9.97 22.52 -0.77
CA GLU A 97 10.51 22.63 -2.13
C GLU A 97 9.49 22.18 -3.20
N SER A 98 8.70 21.12 -2.90
CA SER A 98 7.74 20.51 -3.85
C SER A 98 6.31 21.05 -3.73
N LYS A 99 6.04 21.98 -2.81
CA LYS A 99 4.68 22.50 -2.51
C LYS A 99 3.67 21.40 -2.17
N LEU A 100 4.12 20.36 -1.49
CA LEU A 100 3.31 19.24 -1.03
C LEU A 100 2.96 19.38 0.45
N SER A 101 1.93 18.65 0.89
CA SER A 101 1.74 18.42 2.33
C SER A 101 2.92 17.59 2.88
N VAL A 102 3.24 17.75 4.17
CA VAL A 102 4.32 16.97 4.81
C VAL A 102 4.03 15.46 4.72
N GLU A 103 2.77 15.05 4.79
CA GLU A 103 2.33 13.66 4.66
C GLU A 103 2.61 13.12 3.24
N ASP A 104 2.22 13.87 2.20
CA ASP A 104 2.46 13.47 0.81
C ASP A 104 3.97 13.46 0.49
N ALA A 105 4.72 14.43 1.02
CA ALA A 105 6.17 14.51 0.89
C ALA A 105 6.85 13.28 1.52
N ALA A 106 6.48 12.94 2.76
CA ALA A 106 6.99 11.77 3.45
C ALA A 106 6.65 10.48 2.71
N ARG A 107 5.41 10.37 2.20
CA ARG A 107 4.98 9.23 1.39
C ARG A 107 5.80 9.11 0.10
N LYS A 108 5.98 10.20 -0.64
CA LYS A 108 6.75 10.22 -1.89
C LYS A 108 8.21 9.83 -1.65
N LEU A 109 8.86 10.44 -0.68
CA LEU A 109 10.25 10.12 -0.31
C LEU A 109 10.40 8.66 0.12
N ARG A 110 9.48 8.13 0.90
CA ARG A 110 9.49 6.72 1.31
C ARG A 110 9.53 5.79 0.11
N TYR A 111 8.66 6.00 -0.89
CA TYR A 111 8.67 5.15 -2.07
C TYR A 111 9.91 5.36 -2.93
N THR A 112 10.41 6.61 -3.09
CA THR A 112 11.67 6.87 -3.78
C THR A 112 12.81 6.04 -3.18
N VAL A 113 12.98 6.11 -1.87
CA VAL A 113 14.00 5.33 -1.14
C VAL A 113 13.80 3.83 -1.31
N LEU A 114 12.57 3.35 -1.17
CA LEU A 114 12.28 1.91 -1.33
C LEU A 114 12.62 1.41 -2.73
N PHE A 115 12.39 2.20 -3.79
CA PHE A 115 12.78 1.85 -5.15
C PHE A 115 14.30 1.91 -5.38
N GLU A 116 15.01 2.84 -4.72
CA GLU A 116 16.48 2.88 -4.75
C GLU A 116 17.06 1.61 -4.10
N ILE A 117 16.53 1.19 -2.95
CA ILE A 117 16.94 -0.04 -2.27
C ILE A 117 16.56 -1.29 -3.09
N LEU A 118 15.38 -1.30 -3.72
CA LEU A 118 14.98 -2.38 -4.63
C LEU A 118 16.04 -2.58 -5.73
N SER A 119 16.46 -1.47 -6.37
CA SER A 119 17.47 -1.48 -7.42
C SER A 119 18.86 -1.89 -6.90
N LYS A 120 19.29 -1.35 -5.75
CA LYS A 120 20.57 -1.66 -5.10
C LYS A 120 20.71 -3.15 -4.83
N HIS A 121 19.67 -3.79 -4.31
CA HIS A 121 19.67 -5.22 -3.96
C HIS A 121 19.23 -6.13 -5.11
N LYS A 122 18.89 -5.56 -6.28
CA LYS A 122 18.33 -6.30 -7.43
C LYS A 122 17.13 -7.15 -6.98
N SER A 123 16.29 -6.57 -6.14
CA SER A 123 15.07 -7.21 -5.62
C SER A 123 13.91 -7.03 -6.60
N GLU A 124 12.92 -7.90 -6.50
CA GLU A 124 11.76 -7.94 -7.42
C GLU A 124 10.57 -7.20 -6.83
N TYR A 125 10.42 -7.29 -5.50
CA TYR A 125 9.24 -6.79 -4.81
C TYR A 125 9.58 -5.89 -3.62
N ILE A 126 8.76 -4.85 -3.45
CA ILE A 126 8.63 -4.06 -2.23
C ILE A 126 7.35 -4.50 -1.55
N VAL A 127 7.43 -5.07 -0.35
CA VAL A 127 6.26 -5.53 0.39
C VAL A 127 5.93 -4.57 1.52
N THR A 128 4.67 -4.14 1.58
CA THR A 128 4.19 -3.17 2.57
C THR A 128 3.00 -3.71 3.34
N ALA A 129 2.88 -3.37 4.62
CA ALA A 129 1.89 -3.89 5.55
C ALA A 129 0.54 -3.12 5.52
N HIS A 130 0.14 -2.55 4.37
CA HIS A 130 -1.19 -1.97 4.25
C HIS A 130 -2.24 -3.06 4.41
N HIS A 131 -3.26 -2.76 5.21
CA HIS A 131 -4.26 -3.72 5.63
C HIS A 131 -5.69 -3.26 5.25
N ARG A 132 -6.70 -4.07 5.56
CA ARG A 132 -8.10 -3.83 5.22
C ARG A 132 -8.63 -2.49 5.74
N ASP A 133 -8.26 -2.11 6.96
CA ASP A 133 -8.71 -0.86 7.54
C ASP A 133 -8.11 0.36 6.79
N ASP A 134 -6.86 0.27 6.31
CA ASP A 134 -6.27 1.29 5.43
C ASP A 134 -6.99 1.41 4.08
N GLN A 135 -7.50 0.30 3.55
CA GLN A 135 -8.30 0.29 2.33
C GLN A 135 -9.62 1.05 2.54
N ALA A 136 -10.31 0.78 3.66
CA ALA A 136 -11.52 1.50 4.04
C ALA A 136 -11.28 3.01 4.21
N GLU A 137 -10.18 3.39 4.87
CA GLU A 137 -9.77 4.80 4.99
C GLU A 137 -9.53 5.44 3.62
N THR A 138 -8.83 4.73 2.73
CA THR A 138 -8.47 5.22 1.40
C THR A 138 -9.71 5.44 0.54
N LEU A 139 -10.67 4.51 0.54
CA LEU A 139 -11.93 4.66 -0.17
C LEU A 139 -12.69 5.91 0.33
N LEU A 140 -12.85 6.07 1.66
CA LEU A 140 -13.55 7.23 2.21
C LEU A 140 -12.84 8.55 1.88
N LEU A 141 -11.51 8.60 1.96
CA LEU A 141 -10.74 9.79 1.58
C LEU A 141 -10.94 10.16 0.11
N HIS A 142 -10.95 9.17 -0.78
CA HIS A 142 -11.17 9.38 -2.21
C HIS A 142 -12.62 9.79 -2.49
N LEU A 143 -13.60 9.19 -1.80
CA LEU A 143 -15.01 9.56 -1.91
C LEU A 143 -15.23 11.02 -1.49
N LEU A 144 -14.67 11.44 -0.36
CA LEU A 144 -14.74 12.80 0.15
C LEU A 144 -14.09 13.85 -0.78
N ARG A 145 -13.15 13.42 -1.63
CA ARG A 145 -12.48 14.25 -2.64
C ARG A 145 -13.18 14.22 -4.00
N GLY A 146 -14.24 13.45 -4.16
CA GLY A 146 -14.97 13.32 -5.43
C GLY A 146 -14.22 12.51 -6.49
N SER A 147 -13.45 11.50 -6.10
CA SER A 147 -12.71 10.65 -7.03
C SER A 147 -13.64 9.75 -7.85
N GLY A 148 -13.27 9.47 -9.11
CA GLY A 148 -13.90 8.47 -9.96
C GLY A 148 -13.53 7.03 -9.57
N ALA A 149 -13.96 6.06 -10.39
CA ALA A 149 -13.79 4.62 -10.13
C ALA A 149 -12.33 4.22 -9.85
N GLU A 150 -11.37 4.80 -10.57
CA GLU A 150 -9.93 4.55 -10.35
C GLU A 150 -9.50 4.86 -8.90
N GLY A 151 -9.90 6.02 -8.39
CA GLY A 151 -9.59 6.40 -7.02
C GLY A 151 -10.37 5.58 -5.99
N LEU A 152 -11.67 5.35 -6.25
CA LEU A 152 -12.55 4.58 -5.35
C LEU A 152 -12.14 3.10 -5.26
N GLY A 153 -11.51 2.53 -6.29
CA GLY A 153 -10.89 1.20 -6.24
C GLY A 153 -9.76 1.08 -5.20
N GLY A 154 -9.28 2.20 -4.66
CA GLY A 154 -8.30 2.24 -3.58
C GLY A 154 -6.94 1.64 -3.96
N MET A 155 -6.33 0.90 -3.01
CA MET A 155 -5.05 0.25 -3.23
C MET A 155 -5.24 -1.12 -3.89
N ARG A 156 -4.36 -1.46 -4.85
CA ARG A 156 -4.26 -2.81 -5.41
C ARG A 156 -3.30 -3.65 -4.57
N CYS A 157 -3.59 -4.96 -4.45
CA CYS A 157 -2.65 -5.89 -3.83
C CYS A 157 -1.30 -5.87 -4.56
N HIS A 158 -1.34 -5.95 -5.87
CA HIS A 158 -0.18 -5.79 -6.74
C HIS A 158 -0.26 -4.45 -7.48
N ASN A 159 0.82 -3.68 -7.43
CA ASN A 159 0.99 -2.46 -8.22
C ASN A 159 2.47 -2.36 -8.63
N ASN A 160 2.77 -2.77 -9.85
CA ASN A 160 4.14 -2.98 -10.34
C ASN A 160 4.94 -3.86 -9.35
N SER A 161 6.08 -3.38 -8.85
CA SER A 161 6.89 -4.09 -7.86
C SER A 161 6.37 -4.00 -6.41
N ILE A 162 5.27 -3.30 -6.16
CA ILE A 162 4.73 -3.14 -4.79
C ILE A 162 3.68 -4.20 -4.53
N VAL A 163 3.84 -4.97 -3.45
CA VAL A 163 2.89 -5.99 -3.01
C VAL A 163 2.35 -5.66 -1.62
N ARG A 164 1.04 -5.83 -1.42
CA ARG A 164 0.32 -5.56 -0.17
C ARG A 164 -0.50 -6.77 0.25
N PRO A 165 0.13 -7.80 0.82
CA PRO A 165 -0.53 -9.06 1.07
C PRO A 165 -1.63 -8.97 2.14
N PHE A 166 -1.61 -7.93 2.97
CA PHE A 166 -2.57 -7.77 4.07
C PHE A 166 -3.82 -6.94 3.73
N LEU A 167 -4.06 -6.60 2.45
CA LEU A 167 -5.24 -5.78 2.10
C LEU A 167 -6.60 -6.41 2.46
N GLN A 168 -6.65 -7.72 2.68
CA GLN A 168 -7.85 -8.43 3.15
C GLN A 168 -7.82 -8.72 4.66
N VAL A 169 -6.69 -8.49 5.33
CA VAL A 169 -6.49 -8.73 6.76
C VAL A 169 -6.90 -7.52 7.57
N SER A 170 -7.63 -7.70 8.66
CA SER A 170 -7.96 -6.59 9.57
C SER A 170 -6.79 -6.24 10.47
N ARG A 171 -6.69 -4.96 10.86
CA ARG A 171 -5.70 -4.52 11.85
C ARG A 171 -5.77 -5.33 13.15
N ARG A 172 -6.99 -5.65 13.62
CA ARG A 172 -7.20 -6.48 14.81
C ARG A 172 -6.55 -7.87 14.69
N MET A 173 -6.57 -8.47 13.49
CA MET A 173 -5.90 -9.75 13.26
C MET A 173 -4.38 -9.63 13.32
N LEU A 174 -3.81 -8.53 12.81
CA LEU A 174 -2.37 -8.27 12.89
C LEU A 174 -1.90 -8.02 14.33
N GLU A 175 -2.66 -7.25 15.09
CA GLU A 175 -2.39 -7.05 16.53
C GLU A 175 -2.49 -8.37 17.31
N ALA A 176 -3.50 -9.20 17.03
CA ALA A 176 -3.63 -10.53 17.63
C ALA A 176 -2.47 -11.46 17.23
N TYR A 177 -2.03 -11.40 15.96
CA TYR A 177 -0.84 -12.11 15.49
C TYR A 177 0.41 -11.71 16.28
N CYS A 178 0.67 -10.41 16.44
CA CYS A 178 1.80 -9.93 17.24
C CYS A 178 1.74 -10.44 18.67
N ALA A 179 0.56 -10.43 19.31
CA ALA A 179 0.38 -10.93 20.66
C ALA A 179 0.66 -12.44 20.76
N MET A 180 0.11 -13.25 19.83
CA MET A 180 0.33 -14.70 19.80
C MET A 180 1.80 -15.07 19.55
N ARG A 181 2.50 -14.26 18.78
CA ARG A 181 3.92 -14.43 18.46
C ARG A 181 4.87 -13.78 19.48
N SER A 182 4.33 -13.12 20.51
CA SER A 182 5.09 -12.34 21.49
C SER A 182 6.04 -11.32 20.83
N LEU A 183 5.52 -10.60 19.83
CA LEU A 183 6.28 -9.58 19.10
C LEU A 183 6.07 -8.23 19.75
N ASP A 184 7.16 -7.59 20.11
CA ASP A 184 7.17 -6.18 20.50
C ASP A 184 7.06 -5.31 19.23
N TYR A 185 6.41 -4.15 19.37
CA TYR A 185 6.28 -3.14 18.33
C TYR A 185 6.17 -1.73 18.92
N ARG A 186 6.42 -0.73 18.08
CA ARG A 186 6.34 0.68 18.47
C ARG A 186 4.96 1.27 18.16
N THR A 187 4.49 2.16 18.99
CA THR A 187 3.27 2.93 18.74
C THR A 187 3.65 4.38 18.43
N ASP A 188 3.27 4.85 17.24
CA ASP A 188 3.55 6.21 16.79
C ASP A 188 2.58 7.19 17.44
N SER A 189 3.12 8.15 18.21
CA SER A 189 2.35 9.20 18.91
C SER A 189 1.57 10.12 17.94
N SER A 190 2.08 10.33 16.72
CA SER A 190 1.45 11.18 15.71
C SER A 190 0.16 10.59 15.10
N ASN A 191 -0.10 9.31 15.31
CA ASN A 191 -1.33 8.65 14.85
C ASN A 191 -2.61 9.25 15.45
N MET A 192 -2.50 9.96 16.59
CA MET A 192 -3.65 10.60 17.27
C MET A 192 -3.89 12.05 16.86
N ASP A 193 -3.02 12.64 16.03
CA ASP A 193 -3.15 14.04 15.62
C ASP A 193 -4.29 14.21 14.62
N LEU A 194 -5.39 14.80 15.07
CA LEU A 194 -6.60 15.08 14.27
C LEU A 194 -6.42 16.24 13.27
N TYR A 195 -5.26 16.86 13.18
CA TYR A 195 -4.99 17.84 12.12
C TYR A 195 -5.08 17.18 10.73
N TYR A 196 -4.63 15.96 10.62
CA TYR A 196 -4.63 15.20 9.36
C TYR A 196 -5.99 14.59 9.04
N THR A 197 -6.46 14.79 7.82
CA THR A 197 -7.78 14.26 7.36
C THR A 197 -7.87 12.75 7.48
N ARG A 198 -6.76 12.03 7.24
CA ARG A 198 -6.71 10.56 7.39
C ARG A 198 -6.98 10.14 8.83
N ASN A 199 -6.40 10.84 9.80
CA ASN A 199 -6.64 10.57 11.21
C ASN A 199 -8.08 10.89 11.63
N LYS A 200 -8.71 11.95 11.05
CA LYS A 200 -10.14 12.21 11.26
C LYS A 200 -11.01 11.06 10.73
N VAL A 201 -10.71 10.54 9.56
CA VAL A 201 -11.44 9.37 9.01
C VAL A 201 -11.25 8.16 9.93
N ARG A 202 -10.02 7.89 10.38
CA ARG A 202 -9.67 6.75 11.24
C ARG A 202 -10.31 6.81 12.63
N HIS A 203 -10.25 7.99 13.28
CA HIS A 203 -10.60 8.12 14.70
C HIS A 203 -12.00 8.70 14.96
N ILE A 204 -12.62 9.32 13.95
CA ILE A 204 -13.95 9.93 14.10
C ILE A 204 -14.95 9.25 13.17
N LEU A 205 -14.71 9.29 11.84
CA LEU A 205 -15.72 8.86 10.87
C LEU A 205 -15.95 7.35 10.88
N LEU A 206 -14.89 6.55 10.77
CA LEU A 206 -15.00 5.08 10.77
C LEU A 206 -15.62 4.54 12.06
N PRO A 207 -15.22 4.99 13.28
CA PRO A 207 -15.87 4.57 14.52
C PRO A 207 -17.34 5.00 14.59
N LEU A 208 -17.70 6.18 14.09
CA LEU A 208 -19.09 6.61 14.00
C LEU A 208 -19.91 5.68 13.09
N LEU A 209 -19.42 5.39 11.89
CA LEU A 209 -20.06 4.49 10.95
C LEU A 209 -20.18 3.06 11.50
N GLU A 210 -19.15 2.58 12.21
CA GLU A 210 -19.12 1.25 12.84
C GLU A 210 -20.16 1.12 13.95
N ARG A 211 -20.31 2.15 14.79
CA ARG A 211 -21.24 2.15 15.92
C ARG A 211 -22.69 2.39 15.52
N GLU A 212 -22.94 3.37 14.62
CA GLU A 212 -24.30 3.87 14.36
C GLU A 212 -24.94 3.20 13.13
N PHE A 213 -24.17 2.66 12.19
CA PHE A 213 -24.69 2.20 10.89
C PHE A 213 -24.40 0.73 10.61
N ASN A 214 -23.14 0.31 10.67
CA ASN A 214 -22.76 -1.07 10.33
C ASN A 214 -21.49 -1.49 11.10
N PRO A 215 -21.59 -2.43 12.04
CA PRO A 215 -20.43 -2.91 12.81
C PRO A 215 -19.35 -3.56 11.94
N ASN A 216 -19.67 -3.95 10.70
CA ASN A 216 -18.71 -4.50 9.74
C ASN A 216 -18.33 -3.50 8.63
N ILE A 217 -18.50 -2.19 8.86
CA ILE A 217 -18.34 -1.16 7.82
C ILE A 217 -16.96 -1.19 7.14
N LYS A 218 -15.87 -1.42 7.89
CA LYS A 218 -14.52 -1.49 7.33
C LYS A 218 -14.39 -2.62 6.31
N GLN A 219 -14.99 -3.77 6.60
CA GLN A 219 -15.02 -4.89 5.67
C GLN A 219 -15.87 -4.56 4.43
N ALA A 220 -17.04 -3.99 4.61
CA ALA A 220 -17.92 -3.61 3.52
C ALA A 220 -17.25 -2.60 2.58
N LEU A 221 -16.62 -1.55 3.14
CA LEU A 221 -15.88 -0.55 2.36
C LEU A 221 -14.71 -1.17 1.59
N ALA A 222 -13.92 -2.05 2.21
CA ALA A 222 -12.81 -2.70 1.54
C ALA A 222 -13.29 -3.63 0.40
N GLN A 223 -14.37 -4.38 0.61
CA GLN A 223 -14.99 -5.19 -0.46
C GLN A 223 -15.51 -4.32 -1.60
N THR A 224 -16.18 -3.21 -1.29
CA THR A 224 -16.65 -2.26 -2.31
C THR A 224 -15.48 -1.71 -3.12
N ALA A 225 -14.37 -1.34 -2.46
CA ALA A 225 -13.17 -0.89 -3.17
C ALA A 225 -12.63 -1.96 -4.12
N THR A 226 -12.60 -3.23 -3.70
CA THR A 226 -12.13 -4.35 -4.54
C THR A 226 -13.02 -4.50 -5.79
N LEU A 227 -14.36 -4.51 -5.62
CA LEU A 227 -15.28 -4.63 -6.74
C LEU A 227 -15.15 -3.47 -7.74
N ILE A 228 -15.09 -2.23 -7.23
CA ILE A 228 -14.87 -1.05 -8.09
C ILE A 228 -13.53 -1.16 -8.81
N ALA A 229 -12.52 -1.70 -8.15
CA ALA A 229 -11.20 -1.94 -8.70
C ALA A 229 -11.24 -2.90 -9.91
N GLU A 230 -11.92 -4.04 -9.74
CA GLU A 230 -12.09 -5.06 -10.78
C GLU A 230 -12.86 -4.52 -11.98
N ASP A 231 -13.95 -3.78 -11.74
CA ASP A 231 -14.72 -3.12 -12.79
C ASP A 231 -13.88 -2.08 -13.56
N ALA A 232 -13.09 -1.27 -12.83
CA ALA A 232 -12.20 -0.29 -13.45
C ALA A 232 -11.12 -0.96 -14.29
N ASP A 233 -10.51 -2.04 -13.81
CA ASP A 233 -9.48 -2.80 -14.54
C ASP A 233 -10.05 -3.43 -15.83
N CYS A 234 -11.27 -3.99 -15.77
CA CYS A 234 -11.96 -4.51 -16.93
C CYS A 234 -12.22 -3.42 -17.98
N LEU A 235 -12.74 -2.26 -17.57
CA LEU A 235 -12.99 -1.14 -18.47
C LEU A 235 -11.69 -0.55 -19.05
N ASN A 236 -10.61 -0.53 -18.26
CA ASN A 236 -9.30 -0.09 -18.74
C ASN A 236 -8.74 -1.06 -19.79
N ALA A 237 -8.81 -2.36 -19.55
CA ALA A 237 -8.37 -3.36 -20.51
C ALA A 237 -9.15 -3.25 -21.85
N LEU A 238 -10.48 -3.06 -21.78
CA LEU A 238 -11.30 -2.81 -22.97
C LEU A 238 -10.91 -1.51 -23.68
N ALA A 239 -10.66 -0.44 -22.94
CA ALA A 239 -10.25 0.84 -23.54
C ALA A 239 -8.86 0.75 -24.18
N GLU A 240 -7.92 0.01 -23.57
CA GLU A 240 -6.59 -0.25 -24.15
C GLU A 240 -6.69 -1.08 -25.42
N GLU A 241 -7.51 -2.13 -25.44
CA GLU A 241 -7.77 -2.92 -26.68
C GLU A 241 -8.27 -2.01 -27.80
N LYS A 242 -9.25 -1.16 -27.51
CA LYS A 242 -9.78 -0.20 -28.50
C LYS A 242 -8.76 0.83 -28.93
N PHE A 243 -7.95 1.33 -27.99
CA PHE A 243 -6.85 2.24 -28.29
C PHE A 243 -5.86 1.61 -29.29
N LEU A 244 -5.37 0.41 -28.98
CA LEU A 244 -4.39 -0.29 -29.83
C LEU A 244 -4.97 -0.64 -31.23
N GLN A 245 -6.27 -0.86 -31.33
CA GLN A 245 -6.93 -1.25 -32.59
C GLN A 245 -7.24 -0.07 -33.51
N TYR A 246 -7.59 1.10 -32.96
CA TYR A 246 -8.18 2.21 -33.74
C TYR A 246 -7.42 3.53 -33.64
N VAL A 247 -6.44 3.66 -32.73
CA VAL A 247 -5.64 4.87 -32.59
C VAL A 247 -4.31 4.68 -33.28
N LEU A 248 -4.03 5.55 -34.26
CA LEU A 248 -2.72 5.63 -34.90
C LEU A 248 -1.79 6.45 -33.99
N GLN A 249 -0.64 5.89 -33.68
CA GLN A 249 0.36 6.53 -32.81
C GLN A 249 1.67 6.69 -33.57
N ASP A 250 2.22 7.89 -33.53
CA ASP A 250 3.59 8.19 -33.93
C ASP A 250 4.40 8.76 -32.75
N ASP A 251 5.67 9.09 -32.97
CA ASP A 251 6.59 9.55 -31.90
C ASP A 251 6.13 10.83 -31.18
N HIS A 252 5.17 11.58 -31.74
CA HIS A 252 4.77 12.90 -31.23
C HIS A 252 3.26 13.12 -31.16
N SER A 253 2.46 12.22 -31.71
CA SER A 253 1.02 12.40 -31.78
C SER A 253 0.22 11.10 -31.74
N CYS A 254 -1.05 11.22 -31.33
CA CYS A 254 -2.05 10.17 -31.43
C CYS A 254 -3.23 10.70 -32.25
N SER A 255 -3.71 9.92 -33.23
CA SER A 255 -4.86 10.27 -34.02
C SER A 255 -5.83 9.11 -34.20
N CYS A 256 -7.13 9.41 -34.27
CA CYS A 256 -8.17 8.44 -34.53
C CYS A 256 -9.34 9.07 -35.29
N ASP A 257 -10.20 8.23 -35.86
CA ASP A 257 -11.45 8.70 -36.44
C ASP A 257 -12.39 9.24 -35.35
N THR A 258 -12.83 10.50 -35.52
CA THR A 258 -13.71 11.17 -34.54
C THR A 258 -15.08 10.50 -34.44
N ALA A 259 -15.63 10.03 -35.55
CA ALA A 259 -16.95 9.37 -35.57
C ALA A 259 -16.88 8.04 -34.82
N TRP A 260 -15.78 7.28 -34.99
CA TRP A 260 -15.53 6.08 -34.22
C TRP A 260 -15.41 6.40 -32.71
N LEU A 261 -14.60 7.37 -32.32
CA LEU A 261 -14.39 7.73 -30.91
C LEU A 261 -15.72 8.12 -30.23
N LEU A 262 -16.55 8.88 -30.93
CA LEU A 262 -17.87 9.31 -30.44
C LEU A 262 -18.90 8.18 -30.43
N SER A 263 -18.67 7.09 -31.15
CA SER A 263 -19.53 5.89 -31.12
C SER A 263 -19.30 5.01 -29.91
N LEU A 264 -18.18 5.20 -29.19
CA LEU A 264 -17.89 4.43 -27.97
C LEU A 264 -18.82 4.83 -26.82
N PRO A 265 -19.17 3.89 -25.93
CA PRO A 265 -19.80 4.23 -24.65
C PRO A 265 -18.95 5.28 -23.90
N ALA A 266 -19.57 6.25 -23.24
CA ALA A 266 -18.90 7.37 -22.58
C ALA A 266 -17.75 6.91 -21.63
N ALA A 267 -17.95 5.79 -20.92
CA ALA A 267 -16.94 5.22 -20.05
C ALA A 267 -15.68 4.73 -20.77
N LEU A 268 -15.81 4.23 -21.99
CA LEU A 268 -14.66 3.80 -22.81
C LEU A 268 -14.03 4.99 -23.55
N CYS A 269 -14.86 5.89 -24.09
CA CYS A 269 -14.39 7.10 -24.76
C CYS A 269 -13.45 7.90 -23.85
N SER A 270 -13.88 8.23 -22.62
CA SER A 270 -13.07 8.99 -21.68
C SER A 270 -11.75 8.29 -21.30
N ARG A 271 -11.77 6.96 -21.15
CA ARG A 271 -10.55 6.19 -20.86
C ARG A 271 -9.62 6.14 -22.05
N THR A 272 -10.13 5.89 -23.25
CA THR A 272 -9.33 5.88 -24.48
C THR A 272 -8.61 7.21 -24.69
N VAL A 273 -9.29 8.35 -24.46
CA VAL A 273 -8.67 9.67 -24.51
C VAL A 273 -7.61 9.85 -23.42
N SER A 274 -7.84 9.34 -22.20
CA SER A 274 -6.85 9.41 -21.13
C SER A 274 -5.56 8.65 -21.46
N TYR A 275 -5.63 7.55 -22.20
CA TYR A 275 -4.46 6.80 -22.67
C TYR A 275 -3.53 7.64 -23.56
N THR A 276 -4.05 8.63 -24.31
CA THR A 276 -3.23 9.55 -25.14
C THR A 276 -2.35 10.48 -24.31
N HIS A 277 -2.70 10.71 -23.03
CA HIS A 277 -1.96 11.60 -22.13
C HIS A 277 -0.98 10.86 -21.20
N LEU A 278 -1.05 9.52 -21.14
CA LEU A 278 -0.24 8.69 -20.23
C LEU A 278 1.00 8.08 -20.92
N ARG A 279 1.14 8.30 -22.21
CA ARG A 279 2.29 7.91 -23.03
C ARG A 279 2.88 9.13 -23.72
#